data_f3a6e57675b13e751933882ffb008afc
#
_entry.id   f3a6e57675b13e751933882ffb008afc
#
_cell.length_a   1.000
_cell.length_b   1.000
_cell.length_c   1.000
_cell.angle_alpha   90.00
_cell.angle_beta   90.00
_cell.angle_gamma   90.00
#
_symmetry.space_group_name_H-M   'P 1'
#
loop_
_entity.id
_entity.type
_entity.pdbx_description
1 polymer ?
#
loop_
_entity_poly.entity_id
_entity_poly.type
_entity_poly.pdbx_seq_one_letter_code
_entity_poly.pdbx_strand_id
1 'polypeptide(L)'
;MTLHAYLGRAGTGKSTKMLTEIKQKMKADPLGDPIILIAPTQSTFQLEQAFVNDPELNGSLRTEVLHFERLSHRIFQEVGSYSEQKLSKAATEMMIYNIVQEQQKYLKLYQSQAKYYGFSEKLTEQIQDFK
;
A
#
# COMPACT_ATOMS: atom_id res chain seq x y z
N MET A 1 26.69 -3.03 4.61
CA MET A 1 25.39 -3.01 3.89
C MET A 1 25.71 -3.19 2.42
N THR A 2 25.17 -4.21 1.76
CA THR A 2 25.50 -4.55 0.35
C THR A 2 24.23 -4.41 -0.49
N LEU A 3 24.31 -3.65 -1.60
CA LEU A 3 23.23 -3.48 -2.56
C LEU A 3 23.44 -4.46 -3.73
N HIS A 4 22.41 -5.27 -4.02
CA HIS A 4 22.39 -6.17 -5.18
C HIS A 4 21.33 -5.66 -6.17
N ALA A 5 21.72 -5.43 -7.44
CA ALA A 5 20.83 -4.97 -8.49
C ALA A 5 20.70 -6.04 -9.60
N TYR A 6 19.46 -6.43 -9.92
CA TYR A 6 19.16 -7.34 -11.02
C TYR A 6 18.70 -6.56 -12.24
N LEU A 7 19.54 -6.50 -13.27
CA LEU A 7 19.26 -5.80 -14.52
C LEU A 7 18.87 -6.78 -15.63
N GLY A 8 17.90 -6.41 -16.44
CA GLY A 8 17.44 -7.23 -17.58
C GLY A 8 16.08 -6.81 -18.11
N ARG A 9 15.71 -7.30 -19.28
CA ARG A 9 14.38 -7.06 -19.91
C ARG A 9 13.27 -7.74 -19.13
N ALA A 10 12.00 -7.38 -19.38
CA ALA A 10 10.85 -8.10 -18.86
C ALA A 10 10.94 -9.59 -19.24
N GLY A 11 10.50 -10.49 -18.34
CA GLY A 11 10.52 -11.93 -18.59
C GLY A 11 11.87 -12.66 -18.42
N THR A 12 12.96 -11.97 -18.08
CA THR A 12 14.29 -12.60 -17.89
C THR A 12 14.50 -13.33 -16.56
N GLY A 13 13.44 -13.54 -15.77
CA GLY A 13 13.52 -14.30 -14.52
C GLY A 13 14.07 -13.54 -13.31
N LYS A 14 14.17 -12.20 -13.35
CA LYS A 14 14.67 -11.39 -12.22
C LYS A 14 13.89 -11.65 -10.92
N SER A 15 12.57 -11.61 -10.99
CA SER A 15 11.71 -11.86 -9.84
C SER A 15 11.83 -13.30 -9.33
N THR A 16 11.92 -14.26 -10.25
CA THR A 16 12.13 -15.68 -9.90
C THR A 16 13.45 -15.85 -9.15
N LYS A 17 14.53 -15.23 -9.63
CA LYS A 17 15.84 -15.29 -8.97
C LYS A 17 15.79 -14.69 -7.56
N MET A 18 15.18 -13.51 -7.43
CA MET A 18 15.00 -12.85 -6.13
C MET A 18 14.21 -13.73 -5.16
N LEU A 19 13.09 -14.31 -5.59
CA LEU A 19 12.29 -15.21 -4.76
C LEU A 19 13.07 -16.46 -4.36
N THR A 20 13.86 -17.04 -5.26
CA THR A 20 14.70 -18.20 -4.97
C THR A 20 15.73 -17.86 -3.89
N GLU A 21 16.39 -16.72 -3.98
CA GLU A 21 17.36 -16.28 -2.96
C GLU A 21 16.71 -16.04 -1.59
N ILE A 22 15.51 -15.43 -1.57
CA ILE A 22 14.75 -15.25 -0.33
C ILE A 22 14.41 -16.60 0.28
N LYS A 23 13.88 -17.55 -0.52
CA LYS A 23 13.55 -18.90 -0.06
C LYS A 23 14.78 -19.65 0.49
N GLN A 24 15.93 -19.52 -0.16
CA GLN A 24 17.17 -20.11 0.33
C GLN A 24 17.60 -19.54 1.67
N LYS A 25 17.51 -18.22 1.85
CA LYS A 25 17.78 -17.57 3.15
C LYS A 25 16.82 -18.01 4.24
N MET A 26 15.55 -18.17 3.93
CA MET A 26 14.55 -18.67 4.88
C MET A 26 14.82 -20.11 5.30
N LYS A 27 15.23 -20.97 4.37
CA LYS A 27 15.60 -22.36 4.65
C LYS A 27 16.88 -22.48 5.48
N ALA A 28 17.86 -21.63 5.18
CA ALA A 28 19.13 -21.64 5.91
C ALA A 28 18.98 -21.15 7.37
N ASP A 29 18.09 -20.24 7.63
CA ASP A 29 17.81 -19.70 8.96
C ASP A 29 16.33 -19.28 9.08
N PRO A 30 15.45 -20.20 9.52
CA PRO A 30 14.01 -19.94 9.62
C PRO A 30 13.62 -18.89 10.66
N LEU A 31 14.45 -18.67 11.67
CA LEU A 31 14.19 -17.74 12.79
C LEU A 31 15.08 -16.49 12.73
N GLY A 32 15.79 -16.26 11.64
CA GLY A 32 16.64 -15.09 11.46
C GLY A 32 15.87 -13.77 11.30
N ASP A 33 16.61 -12.70 11.04
CA ASP A 33 16.04 -11.35 10.88
C ASP A 33 14.90 -11.29 9.83
N PRO A 34 13.86 -10.50 10.05
CA PRO A 34 12.75 -10.35 9.13
C PRO A 34 13.21 -9.93 7.73
N ILE A 35 12.64 -10.55 6.70
CA ILE A 35 12.87 -10.20 5.30
C ILE A 35 11.65 -9.44 4.79
N ILE A 36 11.84 -8.17 4.47
CA ILE A 36 10.76 -7.32 3.92
C ILE A 36 10.87 -7.32 2.40
N LEU A 37 9.82 -7.78 1.72
CA LEU A 37 9.67 -7.72 0.28
C LEU A 37 8.68 -6.61 -0.09
N ILE A 38 9.18 -5.56 -0.74
CA ILE A 38 8.34 -4.45 -1.20
C ILE A 38 7.86 -4.76 -2.62
N ALA A 39 6.55 -4.71 -2.81
CA ALA A 39 5.90 -5.00 -4.09
C ALA A 39 4.68 -4.09 -4.34
N PRO A 40 4.28 -3.90 -5.60
CA PRO A 40 3.01 -3.25 -5.92
C PRO A 40 1.83 -3.99 -5.29
N THR A 41 0.78 -3.25 -4.87
CA THR A 41 -0.41 -3.81 -4.20
C THR A 41 -1.03 -5.00 -4.95
N GLN A 42 -1.04 -4.93 -6.29
CA GLN A 42 -1.64 -5.97 -7.14
C GLN A 42 -0.88 -7.31 -7.11
N SER A 43 0.42 -7.28 -6.79
CA SER A 43 1.27 -8.49 -6.79
C SER A 43 1.55 -9.06 -5.39
N THR A 44 1.15 -8.38 -4.32
CA THR A 44 1.43 -8.82 -2.95
C THR A 44 0.86 -10.21 -2.66
N PHE A 45 -0.40 -10.44 -3.04
CA PHE A 45 -1.05 -11.74 -2.83
C PHE A 45 -0.34 -12.90 -3.55
N GLN A 46 0.06 -12.71 -4.81
CA GLN A 46 0.77 -13.74 -5.58
C GLN A 46 2.13 -14.06 -4.98
N LEU A 47 2.82 -13.04 -4.47
CA LEU A 47 4.12 -13.21 -3.81
C LEU A 47 3.97 -13.91 -2.46
N GLU A 48 2.97 -13.56 -1.66
CA GLU A 48 2.65 -14.28 -0.41
C GLU A 48 2.35 -15.75 -0.69
N GLN A 49 1.50 -16.04 -1.68
CA GLN A 49 1.21 -17.42 -2.10
C GLN A 49 2.47 -18.19 -2.53
N ALA A 50 3.42 -17.54 -3.20
CA ALA A 50 4.66 -18.20 -3.63
C ALA A 50 5.52 -18.68 -2.45
N PHE A 51 5.40 -18.05 -1.28
CA PHE A 51 6.07 -18.50 -0.05
C PHE A 51 5.23 -19.54 0.70
N VAL A 52 3.93 -19.32 0.85
CA VAL A 52 3.03 -20.22 1.60
C VAL A 52 2.90 -21.58 0.92
N ASN A 53 2.84 -21.62 -0.41
CA ASN A 53 2.70 -22.85 -1.19
C ASN A 53 4.02 -23.62 -1.36
N ASP A 54 5.13 -23.12 -0.83
CA ASP A 54 6.40 -23.85 -0.90
C ASP A 54 6.44 -24.93 0.19
N PRO A 55 6.42 -26.23 -0.19
CA PRO A 55 6.33 -27.33 0.77
C PRO A 55 7.55 -27.45 1.70
N GLU A 56 8.66 -26.83 1.33
CA GLU A 56 9.88 -26.88 2.13
C GLU A 56 9.98 -25.73 3.15
N LEU A 57 9.12 -24.71 3.03
CA LEU A 57 9.12 -23.56 3.94
C LEU A 57 8.16 -23.70 5.11
N ASN A 58 7.17 -24.63 5.04
CA ASN A 58 6.14 -24.86 6.06
C ASN A 58 5.43 -23.59 6.57
N GLY A 59 5.29 -22.59 5.71
CA GLY A 59 4.79 -21.27 6.04
C GLY A 59 5.89 -20.20 6.10
N SER A 60 5.50 -18.94 6.08
CA SER A 60 6.42 -17.80 6.03
C SER A 60 6.31 -16.95 7.29
N LEU A 61 7.03 -17.34 8.35
CA LEU A 61 7.13 -16.53 9.58
C LEU A 61 8.14 -15.36 9.43
N ARG A 62 9.11 -15.50 8.53
CA ARG A 62 10.23 -14.57 8.39
C ARG A 62 10.06 -13.53 7.30
N THR A 63 9.23 -13.82 6.28
CA THR A 63 9.05 -12.94 5.12
C THR A 63 7.73 -12.20 5.20
N GLU A 64 7.80 -10.89 5.05
CA GLU A 64 6.65 -10.01 5.02
C GLU A 64 6.59 -9.29 3.68
N VAL A 65 5.50 -9.47 2.94
CA VAL A 65 5.28 -8.79 1.64
C VAL A 65 4.47 -7.52 1.89
N LEU A 66 5.08 -6.38 1.63
CA LEU A 66 4.48 -5.08 1.89
C LEU A 66 4.41 -4.24 0.61
N HIS A 67 3.39 -3.44 0.47
CA HIS A 67 3.42 -2.27 -0.41
C HIS A 67 3.85 -1.04 0.38
N PHE A 68 4.18 0.06 -0.30
CA PHE A 68 4.75 1.25 0.35
C PHE A 68 3.87 1.83 1.46
N GLU A 69 2.57 1.81 1.31
CA GLU A 69 1.65 2.31 2.34
C GLU A 69 1.70 1.46 3.63
N ARG A 70 1.71 0.12 3.48
CA ARG A 70 1.87 -0.79 4.63
C ARG A 70 3.24 -0.66 5.29
N LEU A 71 4.30 -0.46 4.48
CA LEU A 71 5.63 -0.21 5.00
C LEU A 71 5.68 1.08 5.83
N SER A 72 5.09 2.17 5.32
CA SER A 72 5.03 3.44 6.07
C SER A 72 4.28 3.28 7.39
N HIS A 73 3.15 2.58 7.37
CA HIS A 73 2.37 2.30 8.58
C HIS A 73 3.18 1.51 9.63
N ARG A 74 3.91 0.48 9.19
CA ARG A 74 4.80 -0.30 10.06
C ARG A 74 5.89 0.56 10.68
N ILE A 75 6.56 1.40 9.87
CA ILE A 75 7.59 2.31 10.37
C ILE A 75 7.02 3.27 11.42
N PHE A 76 5.84 3.85 11.17
CA PHE A 76 5.18 4.73 12.13
C PHE A 76 4.80 4.02 13.43
N GLN A 77 4.37 2.76 13.37
CA GLN A 77 4.11 1.97 14.56
C GLN A 77 5.39 1.72 15.38
N GLU A 78 6.50 1.42 14.75
CA GLU A 78 7.79 1.19 15.43
C GLU A 78 8.36 2.48 16.06
N VAL A 79 8.22 3.61 15.36
CA VAL A 79 8.71 4.92 15.84
C VAL A 79 7.76 5.57 16.84
N GLY A 80 6.53 5.05 16.98
CA GLY A 80 5.53 5.56 17.95
C GLY A 80 4.95 6.93 17.63
N SER A 81 5.09 7.42 16.38
CA SER A 81 4.64 8.77 15.99
C SER A 81 3.26 8.80 15.33
N TYR A 82 2.55 7.68 15.26
CA TYR A 82 1.28 7.59 14.53
C TYR A 82 0.09 7.63 15.52
N SER A 83 -0.43 8.83 15.79
CA SER A 83 -1.66 9.02 16.57
C SER A 83 -2.87 9.46 15.71
N GLU A 84 -2.68 9.74 14.43
CA GLU A 84 -3.75 10.23 13.57
C GLU A 84 -4.54 9.09 12.94
N GLN A 85 -5.85 9.05 13.19
CA GLN A 85 -6.75 8.12 12.51
C GLN A 85 -6.90 8.52 11.05
N LYS A 86 -6.48 7.65 10.13
CA LYS A 86 -6.78 7.83 8.70
C LYS A 86 -8.28 7.67 8.47
N LEU A 87 -8.89 8.68 7.90
CA LEU A 87 -10.26 8.58 7.41
C LEU A 87 -10.32 7.62 6.21
N SER A 88 -11.34 6.77 6.19
CA SER A 88 -11.63 5.99 5.00
C SER A 88 -12.05 6.91 3.84
N LYS A 89 -11.91 6.43 2.59
CA LYS A 89 -12.35 7.20 1.42
C LYS A 89 -13.81 7.65 1.56
N ALA A 90 -14.70 6.74 1.97
CA ALA A 90 -16.11 7.04 2.19
C ALA A 90 -16.32 8.11 3.28
N ALA A 91 -15.60 8.05 4.39
CA ALA A 91 -15.69 9.07 5.45
C ALA A 91 -15.23 10.44 4.95
N THR A 92 -14.15 10.49 4.15
CA THR A 92 -13.66 11.73 3.55
C THR A 92 -14.68 12.31 2.58
N GLU A 93 -15.28 11.49 1.71
CA GLU A 93 -16.32 11.92 0.78
C GLU A 93 -17.56 12.47 1.52
N MET A 94 -18.00 11.83 2.59
CA MET A 94 -19.11 12.31 3.41
C MET A 94 -18.79 13.64 4.10
N MET A 95 -17.59 13.80 4.65
CA MET A 95 -17.17 15.07 5.25
C MET A 95 -17.14 16.20 4.21
N ILE A 96 -16.56 15.95 3.04
CA ILE A 96 -16.52 16.95 1.96
C ILE A 96 -17.94 17.28 1.48
N TYR A 97 -18.81 16.27 1.35
CA TYR A 97 -20.21 16.52 1.01
C TYR A 97 -20.89 17.47 2.02
N ASN A 98 -20.74 17.21 3.31
CA ASN A 98 -21.33 18.07 4.36
C ASN A 98 -20.78 19.50 4.28
N ILE A 99 -19.46 19.66 4.15
CA ILE A 99 -18.83 20.99 4.01
C ILE A 99 -19.37 21.72 2.76
N VAL A 100 -19.49 21.01 1.64
CA VAL A 100 -20.01 21.57 0.39
C VAL A 100 -21.47 22.03 0.56
N GLN A 101 -22.32 21.23 1.26
CA GLN A 101 -23.70 21.62 1.54
C GLN A 101 -23.77 22.89 2.41
N GLU A 102 -22.98 22.96 3.48
CA GLU A 102 -22.93 24.14 4.35
C GLU A 102 -22.43 25.39 3.63
N GLN A 103 -21.47 25.24 2.74
CA GLN A 103 -20.84 26.35 2.02
C GLN A 103 -21.46 26.61 0.63
N GLN A 104 -22.53 25.92 0.25
CA GLN A 104 -23.14 26.00 -1.08
C GLN A 104 -23.43 27.41 -1.54
N LYS A 105 -23.98 28.27 -0.63
CA LYS A 105 -24.33 29.66 -0.93
C LYS A 105 -23.14 30.56 -1.28
N TYR A 106 -21.93 30.16 -0.91
CA TYR A 106 -20.69 30.89 -1.20
C TYR A 106 -20.00 30.43 -2.49
N LEU A 107 -20.45 29.33 -3.08
CA LEU A 107 -19.90 28.81 -4.33
C LEU A 107 -20.44 29.61 -5.51
N LYS A 108 -19.59 30.44 -6.12
CA LYS A 108 -20.00 31.29 -7.24
C LYS A 108 -20.30 30.53 -8.55
N LEU A 109 -19.47 29.56 -8.90
CA LEU A 109 -19.54 28.83 -10.17
C LEU A 109 -20.31 27.51 -10.07
N TYR A 110 -20.19 26.81 -8.94
CA TYR A 110 -20.66 25.41 -8.79
C TYR A 110 -21.85 25.29 -7.82
N GLN A 111 -22.54 26.35 -7.52
CA GLN A 111 -23.66 26.37 -6.58
C GLN A 111 -24.77 25.37 -6.94
N SER A 112 -25.10 25.25 -8.23
CA SER A 112 -26.13 24.31 -8.72
C SER A 112 -25.68 22.86 -8.69
N GLN A 113 -24.38 22.60 -8.88
CA GLN A 113 -23.78 21.27 -8.89
C GLN A 113 -23.49 20.77 -7.46
N ALA A 114 -23.25 21.67 -6.54
CA ALA A 114 -22.92 21.36 -5.15
C ALA A 114 -23.94 20.48 -4.43
N LYS A 115 -25.22 20.53 -4.83
CA LYS A 115 -26.30 19.68 -4.28
C LYS A 115 -26.20 18.19 -4.65
N TYR A 116 -25.41 17.84 -5.66
CA TYR A 116 -25.27 16.46 -6.11
C TYR A 116 -24.06 15.78 -5.45
N TYR A 117 -24.26 14.56 -4.98
CA TYR A 117 -23.18 13.78 -4.35
C TYR A 117 -21.96 13.58 -5.26
N GLY A 118 -22.19 13.32 -6.57
CA GLY A 118 -21.12 13.17 -7.55
C GLY A 118 -20.19 14.37 -7.69
N PHE A 119 -20.64 15.59 -7.35
CA PHE A 119 -19.76 16.75 -7.28
C PHE A 119 -18.74 16.61 -6.13
N SER A 120 -19.22 16.19 -4.95
CA SER A 120 -18.35 16.01 -3.78
C SER A 120 -17.37 14.85 -3.96
N GLU A 121 -17.79 13.78 -4.64
CA GLU A 121 -16.90 12.67 -5.02
C GLU A 121 -15.74 13.17 -5.91
N LYS A 122 -16.05 13.90 -6.99
CA LYS A 122 -15.04 14.48 -7.87
C LYS A 122 -14.14 15.50 -7.18
N LEU A 123 -14.70 16.30 -6.29
CA LEU A 123 -13.93 17.24 -5.48
C LEU A 123 -12.96 16.50 -4.55
N THR A 124 -13.39 15.38 -3.96
CA THR A 124 -12.54 14.54 -3.11
C THR A 124 -11.36 13.97 -3.90
N GLU A 125 -11.61 13.43 -5.11
CA GLU A 125 -10.55 12.95 -6.00
C GLU A 125 -9.53 14.05 -6.29
N GLN A 126 -9.99 15.25 -6.68
CA GLN A 126 -9.11 16.38 -6.96
C GLN A 126 -8.27 16.82 -5.75
N ILE A 127 -8.86 16.86 -4.55
CA ILE A 127 -8.13 17.20 -3.33
C ILE A 127 -7.05 16.16 -3.04
N GLN A 128 -7.31 14.88 -3.29
CA GLN A 128 -6.33 13.80 -3.11
C GLN A 128 -5.19 13.88 -4.12
N ASP A 129 -5.48 14.26 -5.37
CA ASP A 129 -4.48 14.43 -6.42
C ASP A 129 -3.51 15.60 -6.16
N PHE A 130 -3.94 16.61 -5.38
CA PHE A 130 -3.10 17.76 -5.00
C PHE A 130 -2.26 17.54 -3.73
N LYS A 131 -2.42 16.44 -3.03
CA LYS A 131 -1.64 16.06 -1.84
C LYS A 131 -0.45 15.18 -2.17
#